data_9c83f189c710b5d8ee4099b376e842a3
#
_entry.id   9c83f189c710b5d8ee4099b376e842a3
#
_cell.length_a   1.000
_cell.length_b   1.000
_cell.length_c   1.000
_cell.angle_alpha   90.00
_cell.angle_beta   90.00
_cell.angle_gamma   90.00
#
_symmetry.space_group_name_H-M   'P 1'
#
loop_
_entity.id
_entity.type
_entity.pdbx_description
1 polymer ?
#
loop_
_entity_poly.entity_id
_entity_poly.type
_entity_poly.pdbx_seq_one_letter_code
_entity_poly.pdbx_strand_id
1 'polypeptide(L)'
;YFDSSKKLEVDENKLLEKWGIKKEKKIILMPGRLTSWKGQEMCIEAINLVKIELGYEAFHVIILGSDQGRDLYKKKLLRLSEQYRLTNQIKFIDHCDDMALAYKVSDVVISPSIEPEAFGRVAVEAQSMEKLIIASNIGGSNETIINEKTGFLFEAGNADSLSKKIISAITMDEMSLKLMGKEGRKNVIKKFNVEKMCFSTYSEYKRLLN
;
A
#
# COMPACT_ATOMS: atom_id res chain seq x y z
N TYR A 1 -2.60 10.77 13.52
CA TYR A 1 -3.69 9.89 13.11
C TYR A 1 -3.15 8.47 12.89
N PHE A 2 -2.17 8.26 12.04
CA PHE A 2 -1.53 6.97 11.78
C PHE A 2 -0.52 6.62 12.88
N ASP A 3 -0.98 5.90 13.90
CA ASP A 3 -0.19 5.50 15.04
C ASP A 3 -0.51 4.05 15.45
N SER A 4 0.42 3.13 15.18
CA SER A 4 0.28 1.70 15.45
C SER A 4 0.08 1.37 16.93
N SER A 5 0.55 2.26 17.84
CA SER A 5 0.42 2.07 19.29
C SER A 5 -0.98 2.40 19.84
N LYS A 6 -1.78 3.15 19.09
CA LYS A 6 -3.13 3.52 19.51
C LYS A 6 -4.08 2.33 19.40
N LYS A 7 -4.88 2.13 20.43
CA LYS A 7 -5.99 1.19 20.38
C LYS A 7 -7.09 1.82 19.50
N LEU A 8 -7.40 1.17 18.40
CA LEU A 8 -8.50 1.58 17.54
C LEU A 8 -9.81 1.11 18.19
N GLU A 9 -10.82 2.00 18.20
CA GLU A 9 -12.13 1.71 18.83
C GLU A 9 -12.95 0.72 18.00
N VAL A 10 -12.67 0.63 16.69
CA VAL A 10 -13.43 -0.22 15.77
C VAL A 10 -12.84 -1.62 15.73
N ASP A 11 -13.72 -2.62 15.76
CA ASP A 11 -13.35 -4.03 15.68
C ASP A 11 -12.84 -4.39 14.28
N GLU A 12 -11.62 -4.89 14.20
CA GLU A 12 -10.98 -5.36 12.97
C GLU A 12 -11.85 -6.39 12.23
N ASN A 13 -12.50 -7.27 12.99
CA ASN A 13 -13.34 -8.32 12.41
C ASN A 13 -14.56 -7.72 11.68
N LYS A 14 -15.18 -6.68 12.24
CA LYS A 14 -16.30 -5.99 11.59
C LYS A 14 -15.92 -5.36 10.26
N LEU A 15 -14.70 -4.79 10.16
CA LEU A 15 -14.22 -4.26 8.89
C LEU A 15 -14.00 -5.37 7.87
N LEU A 16 -13.38 -6.47 8.27
CA LEU A 16 -13.12 -7.60 7.39
C LEU A 16 -14.42 -8.27 6.92
N GLU A 17 -15.42 -8.44 7.81
CA GLU A 17 -16.75 -8.92 7.47
C GLU A 17 -17.45 -8.00 6.45
N LYS A 18 -17.40 -6.67 6.68
CA LYS A 18 -17.94 -5.67 5.74
C LYS A 18 -17.30 -5.79 4.35
N TRP A 19 -16.04 -6.16 4.28
CA TRP A 19 -15.30 -6.35 3.03
C TRP A 19 -15.43 -7.77 2.44
N GLY A 20 -16.08 -8.68 3.17
CA GLY A 20 -16.24 -10.09 2.75
C GLY A 20 -14.89 -10.83 2.71
N ILE A 21 -13.99 -10.54 3.65
CA ILE A 21 -12.65 -11.10 3.74
C ILE A 21 -12.50 -11.93 5.00
N LYS A 22 -11.89 -13.11 4.84
CA LYS A 22 -11.51 -13.98 5.95
C LYS A 22 -10.08 -13.70 6.38
N LYS A 23 -9.84 -13.60 7.69
CA LYS A 23 -8.52 -13.28 8.28
C LYS A 23 -7.48 -14.43 8.16
N GLU A 24 -7.87 -15.57 7.64
CA GLU A 24 -7.00 -16.76 7.54
C GLU A 24 -5.91 -16.62 6.48
N LYS A 25 -6.01 -15.61 5.59
CA LYS A 25 -5.09 -15.36 4.49
C LYS A 25 -4.38 -14.03 4.66
N LYS A 26 -3.21 -13.90 4.06
CA LYS A 26 -2.51 -12.62 3.99
C LYS A 26 -3.34 -11.58 3.26
N ILE A 27 -3.36 -10.36 3.78
CA ILE A 27 -4.12 -9.25 3.22
C ILE A 27 -3.16 -8.22 2.64
N ILE A 28 -3.28 -8.01 1.34
CA ILE A 28 -2.54 -6.99 0.60
C ILE A 28 -3.47 -5.80 0.38
N LEU A 29 -3.09 -4.62 0.83
CA LEU A 29 -3.86 -3.39 0.66
C LEU A 29 -3.22 -2.49 -0.40
N MET A 30 -4.01 -2.07 -1.37
CA MET A 30 -3.63 -1.05 -2.35
C MET A 30 -4.54 0.17 -2.20
N PRO A 31 -4.18 1.17 -1.38
CA PRO A 31 -4.99 2.36 -1.21
C PRO A 31 -4.67 3.40 -2.27
N GLY A 32 -5.70 4.01 -2.82
CA GLY A 32 -5.54 5.10 -3.78
C GLY A 32 -6.73 5.24 -4.72
N ARG A 33 -6.95 6.45 -5.22
CA ARG A 33 -7.99 6.71 -6.23
C ARG A 33 -7.82 5.80 -7.43
N LEU A 34 -8.93 5.35 -8.02
CA LEU A 34 -8.89 4.57 -9.27
C LEU A 34 -8.55 5.50 -10.44
N THR A 35 -7.27 5.53 -10.79
CA THR A 35 -6.73 6.30 -11.92
C THR A 35 -5.59 5.52 -12.56
N SER A 36 -5.43 5.60 -13.86
CA SER A 36 -4.44 4.81 -14.61
C SER A 36 -3.02 4.95 -14.07
N TRP A 37 -2.62 6.16 -13.70
CA TRP A 37 -1.28 6.43 -13.18
C TRP A 37 -0.99 5.83 -11.79
N LYS A 38 -2.04 5.41 -11.04
CA LYS A 38 -1.87 4.69 -9.77
C LYS A 38 -1.52 3.20 -9.95
N GLY A 39 -1.53 2.69 -11.19
CA GLY A 39 -1.01 1.37 -11.52
C GLY A 39 -1.89 0.19 -11.12
N GLN A 40 -3.22 0.37 -10.97
CA GLN A 40 -4.12 -0.75 -10.63
C GLN A 40 -4.09 -1.86 -11.69
N GLU A 41 -4.02 -1.51 -12.98
CA GLU A 41 -3.94 -2.52 -14.05
C GLU A 41 -2.70 -3.39 -13.90
N MET A 42 -1.54 -2.76 -13.78
CA MET A 42 -0.27 -3.45 -13.56
C MET A 42 -0.28 -4.28 -12.27
N CYS A 43 -0.92 -3.76 -11.21
CA CYS A 43 -1.08 -4.51 -9.96
C CYS A 43 -1.90 -5.79 -10.18
N ILE A 44 -3.00 -5.75 -10.93
CA ILE A 44 -3.82 -6.92 -11.25
C ILE A 44 -3.01 -7.94 -12.08
N GLU A 45 -2.19 -7.48 -13.03
CA GLU A 45 -1.28 -8.33 -13.79
C GLU A 45 -0.24 -9.01 -12.88
N ALA A 46 0.39 -8.24 -11.98
CA ALA A 46 1.33 -8.76 -10.99
C ALA A 46 0.67 -9.80 -10.06
N ILE A 47 -0.54 -9.55 -9.60
CA ILE A 47 -1.32 -10.50 -8.79
C ILE A 47 -1.63 -11.80 -9.55
N ASN A 48 -1.87 -11.72 -10.86
CA ASN A 48 -2.03 -12.93 -11.68
C ASN A 48 -0.73 -13.77 -11.71
N LEU A 49 0.44 -13.12 -11.80
CA LEU A 49 1.73 -13.82 -11.72
C LEU A 49 1.94 -14.47 -10.34
N VAL A 50 1.64 -13.76 -9.26
CA VAL A 50 1.69 -14.30 -7.89
C VAL A 50 0.77 -15.52 -7.73
N LYS A 51 -0.45 -15.45 -8.28
CA LYS A 51 -1.40 -16.57 -8.24
C LYS A 51 -0.86 -17.80 -8.98
N ILE A 52 -0.22 -17.62 -10.12
CA ILE A 52 0.37 -18.72 -10.89
C ILE A 52 1.47 -19.41 -10.08
N GLU A 53 2.27 -18.65 -9.33
CA GLU A 53 3.39 -19.19 -8.56
C GLU A 53 2.96 -19.79 -7.21
N LEU A 54 2.07 -19.14 -6.46
CA LEU A 54 1.71 -19.52 -5.09
C LEU A 54 0.31 -20.13 -4.94
N GLY A 55 -0.53 -20.06 -5.98
CA GLY A 55 -1.91 -20.52 -5.94
C GLY A 55 -2.90 -19.52 -5.33
N TYR A 56 -4.20 -19.88 -5.38
CA TYR A 56 -5.31 -19.00 -4.98
C TYR A 56 -5.47 -18.81 -3.47
N GLU A 57 -4.98 -19.77 -2.69
CA GLU A 57 -5.26 -19.81 -1.25
C GLU A 57 -4.34 -18.91 -0.42
N ALA A 58 -3.29 -18.32 -1.01
CA ALA A 58 -2.23 -17.63 -0.27
C ALA A 58 -2.65 -16.25 0.29
N PHE A 59 -3.55 -15.51 -0.39
CA PHE A 59 -3.77 -14.08 -0.08
C PHE A 59 -5.11 -13.53 -0.56
N HIS A 60 -5.47 -12.36 -0.02
CA HIS A 60 -6.48 -11.44 -0.55
C HIS A 60 -5.84 -10.10 -0.92
N VAL A 61 -6.41 -9.43 -1.92
CA VAL A 61 -6.02 -8.06 -2.32
C VAL A 61 -7.21 -7.13 -2.20
N ILE A 62 -7.02 -5.99 -1.54
CA ILE A 62 -8.01 -4.94 -1.40
C ILE A 62 -7.53 -3.73 -2.19
N ILE A 63 -8.20 -3.42 -3.28
CA ILE A 63 -8.02 -2.17 -4.01
C ILE A 63 -9.02 -1.17 -3.41
N LEU A 64 -8.49 -0.24 -2.60
CA LEU A 64 -9.29 0.67 -1.79
C LEU A 64 -9.20 2.10 -2.33
N GLY A 65 -10.29 2.61 -2.86
CA GLY A 65 -10.41 4.00 -3.27
C GLY A 65 -11.50 4.24 -4.30
N SER A 66 -12.04 5.45 -4.30
CA SER A 66 -13.10 5.86 -5.20
C SER A 66 -12.61 6.04 -6.64
N ASP A 67 -13.46 5.73 -7.58
CA ASP A 67 -13.28 6.05 -9.01
C ASP A 67 -13.53 7.53 -9.33
N GLN A 68 -14.17 8.25 -8.42
CA GLN A 68 -14.50 9.68 -8.61
C GLN A 68 -15.24 9.94 -9.93
N GLY A 69 -16.18 9.06 -10.30
CA GLY A 69 -16.94 9.14 -11.55
C GLY A 69 -16.20 8.60 -12.78
N ARG A 70 -15.08 7.90 -12.61
CA ARG A 70 -14.35 7.25 -13.70
C ARG A 70 -14.82 5.81 -13.92
N ASP A 71 -16.13 5.64 -14.13
CA ASP A 71 -16.79 4.34 -14.25
C ASP A 71 -16.15 3.44 -15.32
N LEU A 72 -15.71 4.02 -16.43
CA LEU A 72 -15.07 3.25 -17.50
C LEU A 72 -13.76 2.60 -17.04
N TYR A 73 -12.97 3.30 -16.24
CA TYR A 73 -11.72 2.75 -15.71
C TYR A 73 -12.01 1.64 -14.70
N LYS A 74 -12.96 1.85 -13.77
CA LYS A 74 -13.38 0.82 -12.82
C LYS A 74 -13.89 -0.44 -13.55
N LYS A 75 -14.74 -0.27 -14.58
CA LYS A 75 -15.21 -1.40 -15.41
C LYS A 75 -14.07 -2.13 -16.10
N LYS A 76 -13.05 -1.41 -16.58
CA LYS A 76 -11.84 -2.02 -17.15
C LYS A 76 -11.11 -2.90 -16.14
N LEU A 77 -10.90 -2.41 -14.92
CA LEU A 77 -10.25 -3.16 -13.83
C LEU A 77 -11.04 -4.42 -13.44
N LEU A 78 -12.37 -4.32 -13.36
CA LEU A 78 -13.22 -5.46 -13.06
C LEU A 78 -13.10 -6.55 -14.15
N ARG A 79 -13.21 -6.17 -15.43
CA ARG A 79 -13.03 -7.09 -16.56
C ARG A 79 -11.66 -7.76 -16.58
N LEU A 80 -10.60 -7.00 -16.27
CA LEU A 80 -9.24 -7.54 -16.18
C LEU A 80 -9.15 -8.59 -15.04
N SER A 81 -9.76 -8.30 -13.90
CA SER A 81 -9.82 -9.23 -12.78
C SER A 81 -10.61 -10.52 -13.13
N GLU A 82 -11.69 -10.39 -13.89
CA GLU A 82 -12.47 -11.54 -14.41
C GLU A 82 -11.65 -12.36 -15.42
N GLN A 83 -10.98 -11.70 -16.37
CA GLN A 83 -10.12 -12.33 -17.35
C GLN A 83 -9.03 -13.20 -16.73
N TYR A 84 -8.41 -12.73 -15.65
CA TYR A 84 -7.40 -13.47 -14.89
C TYR A 84 -8.00 -14.38 -13.82
N ARG A 85 -9.34 -14.47 -13.71
CA ARG A 85 -10.04 -15.26 -12.69
C ARG A 85 -9.59 -14.92 -11.27
N LEU A 86 -9.53 -13.61 -10.97
CA LEU A 86 -9.08 -13.05 -9.67
C LEU A 86 -10.22 -12.50 -8.82
N THR A 87 -11.50 -12.66 -9.22
CA THR A 87 -12.66 -12.06 -8.57
C THR A 87 -12.85 -12.49 -7.11
N ASN A 88 -12.35 -13.67 -6.74
CA ASN A 88 -12.36 -14.15 -5.36
C ASN A 88 -11.19 -13.60 -4.53
N GLN A 89 -10.08 -13.23 -5.16
CA GLN A 89 -8.86 -12.72 -4.53
C GLN A 89 -8.88 -11.21 -4.39
N ILE A 90 -9.39 -10.50 -5.41
CA ILE A 90 -9.39 -9.03 -5.44
C ILE A 90 -10.75 -8.50 -5.04
N LYS A 91 -10.77 -7.59 -4.06
CA LYS A 91 -11.95 -6.83 -3.66
C LYS A 91 -11.73 -5.35 -3.97
N PHE A 92 -12.71 -4.74 -4.63
CA PHE A 92 -12.74 -3.30 -4.88
C PHE A 92 -13.62 -2.65 -3.81
N ILE A 93 -13.04 -1.78 -3.01
CA ILE A 93 -13.72 -1.07 -1.93
C ILE A 93 -13.64 0.43 -2.25
N ASP A 94 -14.78 1.07 -2.38
CA ASP A 94 -14.85 2.47 -2.83
C ASP A 94 -14.36 3.45 -1.76
N HIS A 95 -14.68 3.19 -0.49
CA HIS A 95 -14.38 4.09 0.60
C HIS A 95 -14.17 3.36 1.93
N CYS A 96 -13.25 3.89 2.73
CA CYS A 96 -13.05 3.51 4.12
C CYS A 96 -12.87 4.77 4.97
N ASP A 97 -13.72 4.96 5.96
CA ASP A 97 -13.68 6.14 6.85
C ASP A 97 -12.46 6.10 7.76
N ASP A 98 -12.05 4.91 8.19
CA ASP A 98 -10.87 4.70 9.04
C ASP A 98 -9.74 4.02 8.29
N MET A 99 -8.90 4.83 7.66
CA MET A 99 -7.71 4.35 6.96
C MET A 99 -6.68 3.72 7.89
N ALA A 100 -6.59 4.17 9.15
CA ALA A 100 -5.68 3.55 10.11
C ALA A 100 -6.08 2.09 10.39
N LEU A 101 -7.40 1.82 10.49
CA LEU A 101 -7.91 0.47 10.61
C LEU A 101 -7.68 -0.36 9.34
N ALA A 102 -7.84 0.24 8.15
CA ALA A 102 -7.54 -0.43 6.88
C ALA A 102 -6.07 -0.88 6.80
N TYR A 103 -5.14 -0.02 7.20
CA TYR A 103 -3.73 -0.40 7.32
C TYR A 103 -3.53 -1.48 8.39
N LYS A 104 -4.20 -1.36 9.54
CA LYS A 104 -4.03 -2.29 10.66
C LYS A 104 -4.39 -3.72 10.30
N VAL A 105 -5.48 -3.94 9.56
CA VAL A 105 -5.91 -5.29 9.14
C VAL A 105 -5.08 -5.87 7.99
N SER A 106 -4.27 -5.05 7.29
CA SER A 106 -3.42 -5.52 6.20
C SER A 106 -2.09 -6.08 6.71
N ASP A 107 -1.49 -6.99 5.98
CA ASP A 107 -0.12 -7.50 6.20
C ASP A 107 0.89 -6.72 5.35
N VAL A 108 0.53 -6.42 4.11
CA VAL A 108 1.37 -5.75 3.12
C VAL A 108 0.59 -4.61 2.48
N VAL A 109 1.26 -3.50 2.22
CA VAL A 109 0.68 -2.37 1.49
C VAL A 109 1.41 -2.20 0.17
N ILE A 110 0.69 -1.87 -0.92
CA ILE A 110 1.29 -1.61 -2.23
C ILE A 110 0.94 -0.21 -2.70
N SER A 111 1.94 0.51 -3.24
CA SER A 111 1.77 1.80 -3.93
C SER A 111 2.45 1.73 -5.30
N PRO A 112 1.80 1.12 -6.31
CA PRO A 112 2.43 0.78 -7.58
C PRO A 112 2.24 1.87 -8.64
N SER A 113 2.33 3.14 -8.27
CA SER A 113 2.17 4.27 -9.19
C SER A 113 3.15 4.17 -10.36
N ILE A 114 2.65 4.38 -11.59
CA ILE A 114 3.47 4.36 -12.81
C ILE A 114 4.00 5.74 -13.19
N GLU A 115 3.52 6.78 -12.51
CA GLU A 115 4.01 8.14 -12.61
C GLU A 115 4.55 8.61 -11.25
N PRO A 116 5.54 9.52 -11.20
CA PRO A 116 6.11 9.99 -9.96
C PRO A 116 5.09 10.68 -9.04
N GLU A 117 5.01 10.27 -7.81
CA GLU A 117 4.29 10.98 -6.76
C GLU A 117 5.22 12.00 -6.08
N ALA A 118 4.74 13.19 -5.77
CA ALA A 118 5.54 14.22 -5.14
C ALA A 118 6.10 13.79 -3.79
N PHE A 119 5.28 13.12 -2.95
CA PHE A 119 5.69 12.68 -1.61
C PHE A 119 5.44 11.18 -1.36
N GLY A 120 4.34 10.62 -1.89
CA GLY A 120 3.97 9.22 -1.65
C GLY A 120 3.40 8.99 -0.25
N ARG A 121 2.30 9.67 0.11
CA ARG A 121 1.66 9.56 1.44
C ARG A 121 1.40 8.12 1.87
N VAL A 122 0.97 7.26 0.94
CA VAL A 122 0.69 5.84 1.21
C VAL A 122 1.90 5.14 1.84
N ALA A 123 3.12 5.44 1.35
CA ALA A 123 4.34 4.84 1.88
C ALA A 123 4.61 5.27 3.32
N VAL A 124 4.40 6.54 3.63
CA VAL A 124 4.60 7.08 5.00
C VAL A 124 3.50 6.60 5.95
N GLU A 125 2.26 6.56 5.51
CA GLU A 125 1.11 6.08 6.29
C GLU A 125 1.28 4.58 6.63
N ALA A 126 1.64 3.73 5.66
CA ALA A 126 1.90 2.31 5.86
C ALA A 126 3.05 2.08 6.86
N GLN A 127 4.18 2.77 6.68
CA GLN A 127 5.32 2.70 7.59
C GLN A 127 4.95 3.20 9.01
N SER A 128 4.13 4.25 9.12
CA SER A 128 3.64 4.74 10.42
C SER A 128 2.81 3.70 11.17
N MET A 129 2.10 2.85 10.43
CA MET A 129 1.30 1.74 10.95
C MET A 129 2.08 0.42 11.06
N GLU A 130 3.42 0.48 10.96
CA GLU A 130 4.32 -0.70 11.01
C GLU A 130 4.00 -1.75 9.93
N LYS A 131 3.50 -1.34 8.77
CA LYS A 131 3.21 -2.25 7.68
C LYS A 131 4.34 -2.26 6.66
N LEU A 132 4.66 -3.44 6.14
CA LEU A 132 5.56 -3.56 5.02
C LEU A 132 4.93 -2.87 3.82
N ILE A 133 5.68 -1.98 3.20
CA ILE A 133 5.30 -1.25 1.99
C ILE A 133 6.09 -1.76 0.78
N ILE A 134 5.42 -1.96 -0.33
CA ILE A 134 6.01 -2.21 -1.66
C ILE A 134 5.61 -1.05 -2.55
N ALA A 135 6.57 -0.29 -3.07
CA ALA A 135 6.28 0.87 -3.91
C ALA A 135 7.16 0.92 -5.16
N SER A 136 6.69 1.62 -6.18
CA SER A 136 7.46 1.89 -7.38
C SER A 136 8.71 2.71 -7.06
N ASN A 137 9.83 2.38 -7.67
CA ASN A 137 11.12 3.07 -7.51
C ASN A 137 11.14 4.40 -8.31
N ILE A 138 10.17 5.29 -8.04
CA ILE A 138 10.04 6.61 -8.68
C ILE A 138 9.51 7.65 -7.68
N GLY A 139 9.84 8.92 -7.91
CA GLY A 139 9.33 10.06 -7.14
C GLY A 139 9.60 9.94 -5.64
N GLY A 140 8.66 10.39 -4.82
CA GLY A 140 8.79 10.44 -3.36
C GLY A 140 8.97 9.09 -2.68
N SER A 141 8.67 7.97 -3.34
CA SER A 141 8.95 6.64 -2.78
C SER A 141 10.44 6.42 -2.52
N ASN A 142 11.32 6.97 -3.36
CA ASN A 142 12.77 6.85 -3.22
C ASN A 142 13.32 7.60 -2.00
N GLU A 143 12.58 8.60 -1.52
CA GLU A 143 12.96 9.36 -0.33
C GLU A 143 12.36 8.76 0.95
N THR A 144 11.16 8.20 0.84
CA THR A 144 10.38 7.71 1.98
C THR A 144 10.69 6.27 2.36
N ILE A 145 11.19 5.45 1.42
CA ILE A 145 11.50 4.03 1.63
C ILE A 145 13.01 3.80 1.50
N ILE A 146 13.58 3.10 2.48
CA ILE A 146 14.93 2.53 2.38
C ILE A 146 14.76 1.09 1.92
N ASN A 147 15.08 0.82 0.64
CA ASN A 147 14.86 -0.49 0.02
C ASN A 147 15.46 -1.62 0.86
N GLU A 148 14.70 -2.71 1.01
CA GLU A 148 15.04 -3.93 1.76
C GLU A 148 15.22 -3.73 3.27
N LYS A 149 15.08 -2.50 3.78
CA LYS A 149 15.16 -2.18 5.20
C LYS A 149 13.83 -1.72 5.78
N THR A 150 13.14 -0.79 5.12
CA THR A 150 11.86 -0.23 5.60
C THR A 150 10.68 -0.56 4.68
N GLY A 151 10.94 -1.32 3.63
CA GLY A 151 10.00 -1.72 2.60
C GLY A 151 10.73 -2.17 1.35
N PHE A 152 10.00 -2.48 0.30
CA PHE A 152 10.56 -2.87 -0.99
C PHE A 152 10.28 -1.81 -2.05
N LEU A 153 11.30 -1.56 -2.87
CA LEU A 153 11.16 -0.81 -4.12
C LEU A 153 11.21 -1.79 -5.30
N PHE A 154 10.38 -1.56 -6.31
CA PHE A 154 10.34 -2.33 -7.54
C PHE A 154 10.39 -1.41 -8.76
N GLU A 155 10.75 -1.94 -9.91
CA GLU A 155 10.82 -1.19 -11.17
C GLU A 155 9.44 -0.70 -11.62
N ALA A 156 9.27 0.63 -11.72
CA ALA A 156 8.01 1.24 -12.10
C ALA A 156 7.50 0.75 -13.46
N GLY A 157 6.21 0.44 -13.56
CA GLY A 157 5.62 -0.08 -14.79
C GLY A 157 5.89 -1.56 -15.08
N ASN A 158 6.60 -2.27 -14.21
CA ASN A 158 6.99 -3.66 -14.40
C ASN A 158 6.22 -4.61 -13.47
N ALA A 159 5.22 -5.32 -14.01
CA ALA A 159 4.37 -6.25 -13.26
C ALA A 159 5.16 -7.46 -12.72
N ASP A 160 6.16 -7.97 -13.45
CA ASP A 160 7.02 -9.07 -13.00
C ASP A 160 7.88 -8.63 -11.80
N SER A 161 8.48 -7.43 -11.87
CA SER A 161 9.22 -6.86 -10.74
C SER A 161 8.34 -6.71 -9.49
N LEU A 162 7.09 -6.23 -9.64
CA LEU A 162 6.14 -6.12 -8.54
C LEU A 162 5.75 -7.49 -8.00
N SER A 163 5.45 -8.48 -8.86
CA SER A 163 5.05 -9.83 -8.42
C SER A 163 6.11 -10.48 -7.56
N LYS A 164 7.39 -10.39 -7.94
CA LYS A 164 8.53 -10.92 -7.16
C LYS A 164 8.61 -10.29 -5.77
N LYS A 165 8.38 -8.97 -5.63
CA LYS A 165 8.39 -8.31 -4.32
C LYS A 165 7.15 -8.69 -3.49
N ILE A 166 5.99 -8.88 -4.11
CA ILE A 166 4.80 -9.39 -3.42
C ILE A 166 5.06 -10.82 -2.90
N ILE A 167 5.58 -11.72 -3.73
CA ILE A 167 5.92 -13.10 -3.33
C ILE A 167 6.88 -13.05 -2.13
N SER A 168 7.96 -12.28 -2.23
CA SER A 168 8.91 -12.13 -1.12
C SER A 168 8.23 -11.65 0.17
N ALA A 169 7.28 -10.72 0.08
CA ALA A 169 6.59 -10.17 1.24
C ALA A 169 5.61 -11.16 1.89
N ILE A 170 4.81 -11.88 1.09
CA ILE A 170 3.78 -12.78 1.63
C ILE A 170 4.34 -14.12 2.08
N THR A 171 5.52 -14.54 1.57
CA THR A 171 6.25 -15.72 2.02
C THR A 171 7.24 -15.44 3.16
N MET A 172 7.44 -14.16 3.49
CA MET A 172 8.30 -13.76 4.61
C MET A 172 7.73 -14.25 5.94
N ASP A 173 8.60 -14.70 6.84
CA ASP A 173 8.21 -15.05 8.19
C ASP A 173 7.67 -13.83 8.97
N GLU A 174 6.82 -14.10 9.95
CA GLU A 174 6.11 -13.05 10.69
C GLU A 174 7.06 -12.12 11.47
N MET A 175 8.18 -12.64 11.97
CA MET A 175 9.16 -11.85 12.72
C MET A 175 9.86 -10.85 11.80
N SER A 176 10.34 -11.30 10.64
CA SER A 176 10.99 -10.46 9.64
C SER A 176 10.04 -9.38 9.10
N LEU A 177 8.78 -9.74 8.83
CA LEU A 177 7.75 -8.79 8.41
C LEU A 177 7.53 -7.70 9.46
N LYS A 178 7.38 -8.07 10.72
CA LYS A 178 7.23 -7.13 11.84
C LYS A 178 8.47 -6.27 12.05
N LEU A 179 9.66 -6.82 11.89
CA LEU A 179 10.91 -6.08 12.03
C LEU A 179 11.01 -4.99 10.96
N MET A 180 10.74 -5.32 9.70
CA MET A 180 10.76 -4.35 8.60
C MET A 180 9.71 -3.24 8.81
N GLY A 181 8.51 -3.58 9.25
CA GLY A 181 7.48 -2.60 9.61
C GLY A 181 7.93 -1.65 10.72
N LYS A 182 8.56 -2.16 11.80
CA LYS A 182 9.12 -1.34 12.88
C LYS A 182 10.25 -0.41 12.41
N GLU A 183 11.12 -0.88 11.55
CA GLU A 183 12.18 -0.04 10.95
C GLU A 183 11.57 1.05 10.06
N GLY A 184 10.50 0.73 9.31
CA GLY A 184 9.71 1.71 8.56
C GLY A 184 9.15 2.81 9.47
N ARG A 185 8.50 2.44 10.57
CA ARG A 185 7.97 3.41 11.55
C ARG A 185 9.07 4.29 12.14
N LYS A 186 10.21 3.72 12.55
CA LYS A 186 11.35 4.50 13.05
C LYS A 186 11.84 5.53 12.03
N ASN A 187 11.93 5.14 10.75
CA ASN A 187 12.33 6.02 9.66
C ASN A 187 11.36 7.20 9.52
N VAL A 188 10.05 6.92 9.51
CA VAL A 188 9.00 7.94 9.35
C VAL A 188 8.99 8.92 10.54
N ILE A 189 8.96 8.42 11.76
CA ILE A 189 8.98 9.26 12.98
C ILE A 189 10.23 10.16 12.98
N LYS A 190 11.36 9.63 12.57
CA LYS A 190 12.62 10.39 12.51
C LYS A 190 12.63 11.46 11.43
N LYS A 191 12.05 11.21 10.24
CA LYS A 191 12.25 12.06 9.05
C LYS A 191 11.03 12.87 8.62
N PHE A 192 9.82 12.34 8.82
CA PHE A 192 8.60 12.83 8.18
C PHE A 192 7.51 13.24 9.20
N ASN A 193 7.90 13.78 10.36
CA ASN A 193 6.96 14.30 11.33
C ASN A 193 6.59 15.77 11.03
N VAL A 194 5.46 16.22 11.59
CA VAL A 194 4.92 17.57 11.38
C VAL A 194 5.89 18.64 11.88
N GLU A 195 6.57 18.43 12.99
CA GLU A 195 7.52 19.39 13.57
C GLU A 195 8.66 19.68 12.60
N LYS A 196 9.25 18.63 11.99
CA LYS A 196 10.28 18.82 10.98
C LYS A 196 9.78 19.52 9.73
N MET A 197 8.60 19.15 9.26
CA MET A 197 7.97 19.81 8.12
C MET A 197 7.81 21.31 8.39
N CYS A 198 7.23 21.68 9.54
CA CYS A 198 7.03 23.07 9.94
C CYS A 198 8.37 23.81 10.09
N PHE A 199 9.35 23.18 10.74
CA PHE A 199 10.67 23.79 10.93
C PHE A 199 11.39 24.03 9.59
N SER A 200 11.39 23.04 8.70
CA SER A 200 12.03 23.18 7.38
C SER A 200 11.37 24.27 6.55
N THR A 201 10.03 24.28 6.52
CA THR A 201 9.26 25.31 5.81
C THR A 201 9.55 26.71 6.36
N TYR A 202 9.53 26.87 7.69
CA TYR A 202 9.86 28.13 8.35
C TYR A 202 11.28 28.60 8.03
N SER A 203 12.25 27.66 8.05
CA SER A 203 13.66 27.96 7.74
C SER A 203 13.84 28.47 6.31
N GLU A 204 13.12 27.87 5.34
CA GLU A 204 13.15 28.33 3.94
C GLU A 204 12.55 29.72 3.78
N TYR A 205 11.40 30.00 4.41
CA TYR A 205 10.83 31.36 4.42
C TYR A 205 11.79 32.38 5.02
N LYS A 206 12.43 32.05 6.14
CA LYS A 206 13.40 32.94 6.78
C LYS A 206 14.61 33.20 5.87
N ARG A 207 15.10 32.18 5.14
CA ARG A 207 16.20 32.30 4.19
C ARG A 207 15.86 33.22 3.00
N LEU A 208 14.61 33.20 2.55
CA LEU A 208 14.15 33.99 1.40
C LEU A 208 13.85 35.45 1.77
N LEU A 209 13.61 35.75 3.04
CA LEU A 209 13.26 37.13 3.54
C LEU A 209 14.47 37.91 4.05
N ASN A 210 15.64 37.25 4.21
CA ASN A 210 16.91 37.85 4.54
C ASN A 210 17.83 37.86 3.30
#